data_5ebc915d88d1c3363bfd549039fc4806
#
_entry.id   5ebc915d88d1c3363bfd549039fc4806
#
_cell.length_a   1.000
_cell.length_b   1.000
_cell.length_c   1.000
_cell.angle_alpha   90.00
_cell.angle_beta   90.00
_cell.angle_gamma   90.00
#
_symmetry.space_group_name_H-M   'P 1'
#
loop_
_entity.id
_entity.type
_entity.pdbx_description
1 polymer ?
#
loop_
_entity_poly.entity_id
_entity_poly.type
_entity_poly.pdbx_seq_one_letter_code
_entity_poly.pdbx_strand_id
1 'polypeptide(L)'
;MKGLRKALLIGMTLGMTVLGTVGCMNQDSSSSNDVLKVGAINFAGTLEPTENYFSWAVVRFGVGETLIKFDDQMKATPWLATSWKQGDDKLTWTFTINDKVKFSNGNKLTAEAVKASLERTFAKSKRAKTFFNYTEITANGQELTIKTDKEYYNLPNLLGDPLFLIMDVTAEANGRDIAKEGPIGTGPYVVSSFTKERAELKRNDNYWDGKAGFAKVEIPSINDANTRAMALQSGDVDMAISIGPGEYSIFQNDKNFTIYEMASLRDVFVRMSQKGKLQNPNLRAALIAAADRESYAKNLMKDTFVAGAAPLPPSIDYGFNQLRDPNKYNVERAKELLKREG
;
A
#
# COMPACT_ATOMS: atom_id res chain seq x y z
N MET A 1 -9.07 -26.35 0.98
CA MET A 1 -9.53 -27.72 1.31
C MET A 1 -10.83 -28.00 0.56
N LYS A 2 -10.81 -29.10 -0.22
CA LYS A 2 -11.95 -29.85 -0.76
C LYS A 2 -12.86 -29.15 -1.78
N GLY A 3 -12.83 -29.71 -2.99
CA GLY A 3 -13.92 -29.68 -3.92
C GLY A 3 -13.59 -30.10 -5.36
N LEU A 4 -12.80 -31.15 -5.54
CA LEU A 4 -12.74 -31.86 -6.84
C LEU A 4 -13.82 -32.94 -6.87
N ARG A 5 -14.61 -33.03 -7.95
CA ARG A 5 -15.23 -34.23 -8.54
C ARG A 5 -16.25 -33.79 -9.58
N LYS A 6 -16.14 -34.15 -10.88
CA LYS A 6 -16.42 -35.49 -11.41
C LYS A 6 -15.87 -35.64 -12.83
N ALA A 7 -15.06 -36.64 -13.03
CA ALA A 7 -14.82 -37.24 -14.33
C ALA A 7 -15.74 -38.42 -14.50
N LEU A 8 -16.25 -38.66 -15.69
CA LEU A 8 -16.99 -39.87 -16.06
C LEU A 8 -16.14 -40.71 -17.00
N LEU A 9 -16.02 -41.98 -16.63
CA LEU A 9 -15.42 -43.10 -17.34
C LEU A 9 -16.22 -43.52 -18.58
N ILE A 10 -15.52 -44.06 -19.57
CA ILE A 10 -15.81 -45.26 -20.44
C ILE A 10 -14.58 -45.35 -21.34
N GLY A 11 -13.77 -46.35 -21.46
CA GLY A 11 -13.85 -47.77 -21.33
C GLY A 11 -13.17 -48.43 -22.55
N MET A 12 -12.33 -49.43 -22.29
CA MET A 12 -11.92 -50.60 -23.09
C MET A 12 -10.43 -50.72 -23.45
N THR A 13 -9.81 -51.51 -22.64
CA THR A 13 -8.87 -52.67 -22.91
C THR A 13 -8.20 -52.77 -24.28
N LEU A 14 -6.85 -52.86 -24.31
CA LEU A 14 -6.09 -54.06 -24.71
C LEU A 14 -4.61 -53.91 -24.33
N GLY A 15 -4.04 -54.92 -23.77
CA GLY A 15 -2.72 -54.96 -23.22
C GLY A 15 -1.56 -55.10 -24.25
N MET A 16 -0.37 -54.71 -23.80
CA MET A 16 0.88 -55.39 -24.11
C MET A 16 1.97 -54.91 -23.16
N THR A 17 2.51 -55.85 -22.44
CA THR A 17 3.71 -55.77 -21.59
C THR A 17 4.95 -55.41 -22.39
N VAL A 18 5.66 -54.35 -21.99
CA VAL A 18 7.09 -54.18 -22.22
C VAL A 18 7.73 -53.67 -20.95
N LEU A 19 8.60 -54.49 -20.36
CA LEU A 19 9.56 -54.08 -19.33
C LEU A 19 10.55 -53.06 -19.94
N GLY A 20 10.73 -51.96 -19.26
CA GLY A 20 11.74 -50.99 -19.65
C GLY A 20 12.02 -49.97 -18.51
N THR A 21 13.06 -50.26 -17.74
CA THR A 21 13.93 -49.37 -16.95
C THR A 21 13.30 -48.14 -16.29
N VAL A 22 13.21 -48.22 -14.96
CA VAL A 22 12.96 -47.08 -14.03
C VAL A 22 14.15 -46.11 -14.15
N GLY A 23 13.95 -45.06 -14.90
CA GLY A 23 14.74 -43.83 -14.81
C GLY A 23 13.96 -42.87 -13.91
N CYS A 24 14.40 -42.67 -12.68
CA CYS A 24 13.93 -41.57 -11.86
C CYS A 24 14.34 -40.27 -12.52
N MET A 25 13.47 -39.73 -13.37
CA MET A 25 13.46 -38.32 -13.67
C MET A 25 12.64 -37.65 -12.56
N ASN A 26 13.34 -37.04 -11.62
CA ASN A 26 12.75 -35.96 -10.84
C ASN A 26 12.32 -34.85 -11.82
N GLN A 27 11.11 -34.96 -12.29
CA GLN A 27 10.44 -33.85 -12.92
C GLN A 27 10.03 -32.94 -11.75
N ASP A 28 10.83 -31.89 -11.48
CA ASP A 28 10.37 -30.72 -10.78
C ASP A 28 9.15 -30.19 -11.55
N SER A 29 7.98 -30.68 -11.15
CA SER A 29 6.72 -30.08 -11.55
C SER A 29 6.63 -28.74 -10.83
N SER A 30 7.24 -27.71 -11.42
CA SER A 30 6.89 -26.33 -11.12
C SER A 30 5.41 -26.18 -11.48
N SER A 31 4.55 -26.41 -10.49
CA SER A 31 3.12 -26.28 -10.64
C SER A 31 2.80 -24.85 -11.06
N SER A 32 1.87 -24.70 -11.99
CA SER A 32 1.29 -23.43 -12.40
C SER A 32 0.69 -22.60 -11.24
N ASN A 33 0.72 -23.12 -10.03
CA ASN A 33 0.23 -22.54 -8.78
C ASN A 33 1.25 -21.67 -8.02
N ASP A 34 2.47 -21.47 -8.52
CA ASP A 34 3.51 -20.71 -7.80
C ASP A 34 3.66 -19.26 -8.29
N VAL A 35 2.77 -18.83 -9.16
CA VAL A 35 2.69 -17.46 -9.71
C VAL A 35 1.37 -16.82 -9.30
N LEU A 36 1.42 -15.65 -8.68
CA LEU A 36 0.26 -14.81 -8.41
C LEU A 36 0.20 -13.67 -9.43
N LYS A 37 -0.92 -13.51 -10.11
CA LYS A 37 -1.17 -12.40 -11.04
C LYS A 37 -2.10 -11.37 -10.42
N VAL A 38 -1.65 -10.11 -10.31
CA VAL A 38 -2.39 -9.04 -9.64
C VAL A 38 -2.67 -7.91 -10.62
N GLY A 39 -3.91 -7.77 -11.05
CA GLY A 39 -4.35 -6.64 -11.85
C GLY A 39 -4.39 -5.35 -11.02
N ALA A 40 -3.57 -4.37 -11.35
CA ALA A 40 -3.45 -3.13 -10.59
C ALA A 40 -3.49 -1.90 -11.51
N ILE A 41 -3.82 -0.74 -10.94
CA ILE A 41 -3.65 0.54 -11.63
C ILE A 41 -2.16 0.90 -11.71
N ASN A 42 -1.75 1.57 -12.78
CA ASN A 42 -0.40 2.09 -12.88
C ASN A 42 -0.18 3.18 -11.82
N PHE A 43 0.69 2.91 -10.89
CA PHE A 43 0.96 3.79 -9.74
C PHE A 43 2.44 4.15 -9.59
N ALA A 44 3.29 3.73 -10.54
CA ALA A 44 4.71 4.03 -10.51
C ALA A 44 5.25 4.37 -11.90
N GLY A 45 5.89 5.53 -12.02
CA GLY A 45 6.69 5.90 -13.20
C GLY A 45 8.14 5.43 -13.07
N THR A 46 8.57 5.12 -11.85
CA THR A 46 9.91 4.69 -11.46
C THR A 46 9.83 3.93 -10.15
N LEU A 47 10.86 3.18 -9.80
CA LEU A 47 11.00 2.50 -8.52
C LEU A 47 11.85 3.28 -7.50
N GLU A 48 12.25 4.52 -7.81
CA GLU A 48 12.94 5.40 -6.87
C GLU A 48 11.96 5.88 -5.77
N PRO A 49 12.11 5.42 -4.51
CA PRO A 49 11.10 5.67 -3.49
C PRO A 49 11.05 7.12 -3.01
N THR A 50 12.10 7.90 -3.26
CA THR A 50 12.16 9.31 -2.85
C THR A 50 11.49 10.27 -3.83
N GLU A 51 11.10 9.78 -5.02
CA GLU A 51 10.39 10.55 -6.02
C GLU A 51 8.87 10.47 -5.82
N ASN A 52 8.20 11.60 -5.84
CA ASN A 52 6.74 11.69 -5.71
C ASN A 52 6.19 10.82 -4.55
N TYR A 53 5.33 9.85 -4.89
CA TYR A 53 4.74 8.87 -3.99
C TYR A 53 5.10 7.43 -4.38
N PHE A 54 6.20 7.22 -5.11
CA PHE A 54 6.53 5.89 -5.64
C PHE A 54 7.00 4.91 -4.57
N SER A 55 7.40 5.40 -3.39
CA SER A 55 7.61 4.55 -2.21
C SER A 55 6.39 3.66 -1.89
N TRP A 56 5.17 4.17 -2.12
CA TRP A 56 3.94 3.39 -1.93
C TRP A 56 3.85 2.18 -2.88
N ALA A 57 4.35 2.31 -4.11
CA ALA A 57 4.44 1.18 -5.04
C ALA A 57 5.44 0.14 -4.54
N VAL A 58 6.63 0.57 -4.12
CA VAL A 58 7.70 -0.30 -3.64
C VAL A 58 7.27 -1.10 -2.40
N VAL A 59 6.56 -0.45 -1.46
CA VAL A 59 6.01 -1.13 -0.28
C VAL A 59 4.88 -2.08 -0.66
N ARG A 60 3.95 -1.68 -1.54
CA ARG A 60 2.85 -2.55 -2.01
C ARG A 60 3.32 -3.75 -2.82
N PHE A 61 4.46 -3.64 -3.50
CA PHE A 61 5.11 -4.78 -4.15
C PHE A 61 5.74 -5.75 -3.14
N GLY A 62 5.75 -5.41 -1.85
CA GLY A 62 6.41 -6.21 -0.84
C GLY A 62 7.93 -6.20 -0.96
N VAL A 63 8.52 -5.15 -1.53
CA VAL A 63 9.98 -4.99 -1.69
C VAL A 63 10.59 -4.20 -0.55
N GLY A 64 9.94 -3.10 -0.15
CA GLY A 64 10.39 -2.25 0.93
C GLY A 64 9.51 -2.35 2.17
N GLU A 65 10.11 -2.23 3.34
CA GLU A 65 9.44 -2.18 4.64
C GLU A 65 9.92 -0.98 5.45
N THR A 66 9.11 -0.54 6.40
CA THR A 66 9.39 0.59 7.30
C THR A 66 9.78 0.11 8.69
N LEU A 67 10.30 0.99 9.55
CA LEU A 67 10.69 0.63 10.93
C LEU A 67 9.52 0.08 11.74
N ILE A 68 8.34 0.61 11.51
CA ILE A 68 7.09 0.21 12.15
C ILE A 68 6.02 -0.02 11.10
N LYS A 69 5.02 -0.81 11.44
CA LYS A 69 3.80 -0.95 10.65
C LYS A 69 2.57 -0.54 11.47
N PHE A 70 1.45 -0.41 10.82
CA PHE A 70 0.18 -0.10 11.48
C PHE A 70 -0.70 -1.35 11.51
N ASP A 71 -1.42 -1.52 12.62
CA ASP A 71 -2.51 -2.48 12.70
C ASP A 71 -3.79 -1.93 12.03
N ASP A 72 -4.86 -2.73 12.05
CA ASP A 72 -6.15 -2.37 11.45
C ASP A 72 -6.83 -1.18 12.14
N GLN A 73 -6.40 -0.80 13.35
CA GLN A 73 -6.83 0.38 14.08
C GLN A 73 -5.89 1.57 13.88
N MET A 74 -4.95 1.49 12.92
CA MET A 74 -3.94 2.52 12.64
C MET A 74 -3.00 2.82 13.81
N LYS A 75 -2.83 1.87 14.72
CA LYS A 75 -1.87 1.97 15.80
C LYS A 75 -0.51 1.47 15.33
N ALA A 76 0.54 2.23 15.67
CA ALA A 76 1.92 1.83 15.39
C ALA A 76 2.31 0.56 16.14
N THR A 77 2.84 -0.42 15.42
CA THR A 77 3.28 -1.72 15.94
C THR A 77 4.72 -2.01 15.54
N PRO A 78 5.48 -2.79 16.34
CA PRO A 78 6.83 -3.20 16.02
C PRO A 78 6.93 -3.92 14.67
N TRP A 79 8.03 -3.65 13.94
CA TRP A 79 8.33 -4.32 12.67
C TRP A 79 9.86 -4.45 12.49
N LEU A 80 10.50 -3.62 11.62
CA LEU A 80 11.97 -3.59 11.54
C LEU A 80 12.61 -3.00 12.80
N ALA A 81 11.87 -2.16 13.54
CA ALA A 81 12.19 -1.83 14.91
C ALA A 81 11.31 -2.66 15.85
N THR A 82 11.91 -3.34 16.83
CA THR A 82 11.22 -4.17 17.83
C THR A 82 10.67 -3.37 18.99
N SER A 83 11.24 -2.20 19.25
CA SER A 83 10.80 -1.28 20.30
C SER A 83 11.32 0.12 20.04
N TRP A 84 10.71 1.11 20.70
CA TRP A 84 11.16 2.49 20.70
C TRP A 84 10.78 3.20 21.99
N LYS A 85 11.52 4.24 22.33
CA LYS A 85 11.20 5.09 23.46
C LYS A 85 11.62 6.53 23.20
N GLN A 86 10.87 7.48 23.76
CA GLN A 86 11.22 8.90 23.78
C GLN A 86 12.06 9.19 25.04
N GLY A 87 13.10 9.99 24.90
CA GLY A 87 13.89 10.49 26.03
C GLY A 87 13.17 11.60 26.81
N ASP A 88 13.65 11.88 27.99
CA ASP A 88 13.10 12.92 28.88
C ASP A 88 13.20 14.34 28.30
N ASP A 89 14.17 14.54 27.40
CA ASP A 89 14.32 15.79 26.63
C ASP A 89 13.25 16.01 25.57
N LYS A 90 12.38 14.99 25.34
CA LYS A 90 11.32 14.94 24.33
C LYS A 90 11.79 15.13 22.88
N LEU A 91 13.07 15.30 22.65
CA LEU A 91 13.70 15.48 21.35
C LEU A 91 14.36 14.22 20.83
N THR A 92 14.81 13.36 21.74
CA THR A 92 15.59 12.16 21.42
C THR A 92 14.69 10.93 21.42
N TRP A 93 14.72 10.16 20.32
CA TRP A 93 14.05 8.88 20.18
C TRP A 93 15.07 7.79 19.95
N THR A 94 14.94 6.69 20.70
CA THR A 94 15.80 5.50 20.56
C THR A 94 14.95 4.34 20.06
N PHE A 95 15.43 3.67 19.00
CA PHE A 95 14.80 2.51 18.38
C PHE A 95 15.72 1.30 18.47
N THR A 96 15.18 0.14 18.84
CA THR A 96 15.92 -1.13 18.79
C THR A 96 15.60 -1.82 17.47
N ILE A 97 16.62 -2.02 16.64
CA ILE A 97 16.48 -2.65 15.33
C ILE A 97 16.48 -4.17 15.47
N ASN A 98 15.62 -4.84 14.71
CA ASN A 98 15.47 -6.29 14.72
C ASN A 98 16.69 -6.98 14.11
N ASP A 99 17.43 -7.74 14.89
CA ASP A 99 18.68 -8.43 14.53
C ASP A 99 18.47 -9.66 13.62
N LYS A 100 17.22 -10.11 13.46
CA LYS A 100 16.87 -11.23 12.57
C LYS A 100 16.71 -10.80 11.11
N VAL A 101 16.55 -9.49 10.87
CA VAL A 101 16.27 -8.96 9.54
C VAL A 101 17.51 -8.96 8.67
N LYS A 102 17.30 -9.36 7.41
CA LYS A 102 18.27 -9.22 6.34
C LYS A 102 17.65 -8.51 5.15
N PHE A 103 18.46 -7.78 4.45
CA PHE A 103 18.12 -7.31 3.12
C PHE A 103 18.07 -8.48 2.12
N SER A 104 17.39 -8.28 1.00
CA SER A 104 17.23 -9.31 -0.03
C SER A 104 18.55 -9.79 -0.65
N ASN A 105 19.63 -9.03 -0.55
CA ASN A 105 20.98 -9.42 -0.95
C ASN A 105 21.74 -10.21 0.14
N GLY A 106 21.11 -10.46 1.30
CA GLY A 106 21.69 -11.23 2.40
C GLY A 106 22.44 -10.39 3.45
N ASN A 107 22.67 -9.10 3.22
CA ASN A 107 23.27 -8.20 4.19
C ASN A 107 22.37 -8.06 5.42
N LYS A 108 22.96 -8.02 6.63
CA LYS A 108 22.20 -7.84 7.86
C LYS A 108 21.66 -6.41 7.97
N LEU A 109 20.45 -6.27 8.52
CA LEU A 109 19.93 -4.98 8.93
C LEU A 109 20.58 -4.59 10.26
N THR A 110 21.25 -3.46 10.28
CA THR A 110 21.86 -2.84 11.47
C THR A 110 21.35 -1.43 11.62
N ALA A 111 21.54 -0.83 12.80
CA ALA A 111 21.20 0.57 13.01
C ALA A 111 21.96 1.51 12.06
N GLU A 112 23.22 1.17 11.71
CA GLU A 112 24.01 1.92 10.70
C GLU A 112 23.34 1.87 9.31
N ALA A 113 22.85 0.71 8.89
CA ALA A 113 22.17 0.57 7.60
C ALA A 113 20.85 1.38 7.59
N VAL A 114 20.11 1.36 8.70
CA VAL A 114 18.89 2.18 8.86
C VAL A 114 19.22 3.67 8.80
N LYS A 115 20.25 4.11 9.55
CA LYS A 115 20.74 5.50 9.51
C LYS A 115 21.05 5.92 8.08
N ALA A 116 21.88 5.16 7.37
CA ALA A 116 22.26 5.46 5.99
C ALA A 116 21.05 5.57 5.05
N SER A 117 20.06 4.67 5.21
CA SER A 117 18.82 4.70 4.44
C SER A 117 17.99 5.96 4.71
N LEU A 118 17.81 6.34 5.98
CA LEU A 118 17.10 7.56 6.36
C LEU A 118 17.82 8.82 5.87
N GLU A 119 19.14 8.92 6.05
CA GLU A 119 19.95 10.04 5.56
C GLU A 119 19.83 10.20 4.04
N ARG A 120 19.87 9.08 3.28
CA ARG A 120 19.60 9.11 1.84
C ARG A 120 18.22 9.66 1.52
N THR A 121 17.19 9.21 2.25
CA THR A 121 15.81 9.68 2.04
C THR A 121 15.71 11.19 2.28
N PHE A 122 16.29 11.71 3.33
CA PHE A 122 16.31 13.15 3.61
C PHE A 122 17.15 13.95 2.62
N ALA A 123 18.22 13.37 2.08
CA ALA A 123 19.06 14.04 1.07
C ALA A 123 18.33 14.13 -0.29
N LYS A 124 17.60 13.11 -0.68
CA LYS A 124 16.96 13.03 -2.01
C LYS A 124 15.53 13.55 -2.04
N SER A 125 14.76 13.40 -0.96
CA SER A 125 13.33 13.76 -0.94
C SER A 125 13.07 15.08 -0.22
N LYS A 126 12.54 16.06 -0.96
CA LYS A 126 12.03 17.30 -0.36
C LYS A 126 10.83 17.05 0.57
N ARG A 127 10.05 15.98 0.33
CA ARG A 127 8.92 15.58 1.16
C ARG A 127 9.33 15.13 2.56
N ALA A 128 10.49 14.48 2.72
CA ALA A 128 10.90 13.97 4.02
C ALA A 128 10.88 15.05 5.10
N LYS A 129 11.37 16.26 4.77
CA LYS A 129 11.39 17.41 5.67
C LYS A 129 10.00 17.97 6.03
N THR A 130 8.96 17.59 5.32
CA THR A 130 7.58 17.98 5.67
C THR A 130 6.97 17.09 6.76
N PHE A 131 7.55 15.90 7.00
CA PHE A 131 7.16 15.01 8.08
C PHE A 131 7.83 15.39 9.39
N PHE A 132 9.14 15.40 9.40
CA PHE A 132 9.96 15.85 10.54
C PHE A 132 11.33 16.30 10.09
N ASN A 133 12.08 16.94 11.01
CA ASN A 133 13.48 17.24 10.83
C ASN A 133 14.27 16.68 12.01
N TYR A 134 15.52 16.36 11.77
CA TYR A 134 16.44 15.90 12.79
C TYR A 134 17.70 16.77 12.83
N THR A 135 18.33 16.81 13.99
CA THR A 135 19.64 17.45 14.18
C THR A 135 20.75 16.42 14.10
N GLU A 136 20.46 15.18 14.51
CA GLU A 136 21.43 14.10 14.53
C GLU A 136 20.74 12.74 14.41
N ILE A 137 21.38 11.79 13.72
CA ILE A 137 21.06 10.37 13.75
C ILE A 137 22.34 9.63 14.11
N THR A 138 22.33 8.86 15.19
CA THR A 138 23.45 8.01 15.60
C THR A 138 23.02 6.54 15.61
N ALA A 139 23.98 5.65 15.45
CA ALA A 139 23.77 4.22 15.43
C ALA A 139 24.88 3.52 16.22
N ASN A 140 24.49 2.48 16.96
CA ASN A 140 25.43 1.64 17.70
C ASN A 140 24.87 0.21 17.75
N GLY A 141 25.44 -0.70 16.94
CA GLY A 141 24.95 -2.07 16.81
C GLY A 141 23.53 -2.12 16.30
N GLN A 142 22.56 -2.44 17.17
CA GLN A 142 21.13 -2.47 16.83
C GLN A 142 20.35 -1.29 17.45
N GLU A 143 21.04 -0.34 18.05
CA GLU A 143 20.41 0.85 18.61
C GLU A 143 20.55 2.04 17.64
N LEU A 144 19.40 2.56 17.21
CA LEU A 144 19.29 3.78 16.41
C LEU A 144 18.77 4.92 17.27
N THR A 145 19.47 6.02 17.34
CA THR A 145 19.00 7.21 18.04
C THR A 145 18.78 8.35 17.04
N ILE A 146 17.60 8.97 17.09
CA ILE A 146 17.23 10.13 16.28
C ILE A 146 16.96 11.30 17.22
N LYS A 147 17.73 12.37 17.09
CA LYS A 147 17.48 13.63 17.76
C LYS A 147 16.84 14.62 16.80
N THR A 148 15.64 15.08 17.15
CA THR A 148 14.82 15.96 16.32
C THR A 148 15.09 17.44 16.62
N ASP A 149 14.73 18.33 15.70
CA ASP A 149 14.89 19.79 15.84
C ASP A 149 13.86 20.40 16.82
N LYS A 150 12.75 19.70 17.03
CA LYS A 150 11.67 20.05 17.97
C LYS A 150 10.95 18.79 18.43
N GLU A 151 10.03 18.91 19.37
CA GLU A 151 9.23 17.78 19.84
C GLU A 151 8.33 17.20 18.73
N TYR A 152 8.44 15.88 18.51
CA TYR A 152 7.55 15.07 17.66
C TYR A 152 7.12 13.84 18.45
N TYR A 153 6.01 13.94 19.22
CA TYR A 153 5.52 12.84 20.06
C TYR A 153 4.96 11.65 19.26
N ASN A 154 4.78 11.81 17.96
CA ASN A 154 4.35 10.75 17.05
C ASN A 154 5.43 10.34 16.04
N LEU A 155 6.71 10.60 16.31
CA LEU A 155 7.82 10.26 15.39
C LEU A 155 7.76 8.79 14.92
N PRO A 156 7.46 7.80 15.78
CA PRO A 156 7.29 6.43 15.31
C PRO A 156 6.25 6.31 14.20
N ASN A 157 5.09 6.94 14.32
CA ASN A 157 4.05 6.91 13.29
C ASN A 157 4.51 7.54 11.97
N LEU A 158 5.29 8.63 12.04
CA LEU A 158 5.85 9.27 10.84
C LEU A 158 6.81 8.35 10.10
N LEU A 159 7.61 7.57 10.86
CA LEU A 159 8.54 6.57 10.30
C LEU A 159 7.85 5.32 9.73
N GLY A 160 6.53 5.19 9.91
CA GLY A 160 5.69 4.20 9.25
C GLY A 160 5.20 4.61 7.85
N ASP A 161 5.40 5.88 7.42
CA ASP A 161 5.09 6.27 6.04
C ASP A 161 6.03 5.55 5.06
N PRO A 162 5.53 4.99 3.96
CA PRO A 162 6.33 4.33 2.94
C PRO A 162 7.54 5.14 2.42
N LEU A 163 7.53 6.47 2.52
CA LEU A 163 8.68 7.29 2.17
C LEU A 163 9.94 6.90 2.96
N PHE A 164 9.76 6.45 4.21
CA PHE A 164 10.84 6.04 5.11
C PHE A 164 11.11 4.53 5.08
N LEU A 165 10.76 3.85 3.97
CA LEU A 165 11.16 2.46 3.77
C LEU A 165 12.68 2.32 3.88
N ILE A 166 13.12 1.21 4.44
CA ILE A 166 14.53 0.94 4.67
C ILE A 166 15.10 0.13 3.50
N MET A 167 16.21 0.61 2.95
CA MET A 167 16.93 -0.02 1.84
C MET A 167 18.43 -0.09 2.10
N ASP A 168 19.09 -1.07 1.49
CA ASP A 168 20.56 -1.14 1.49
C ASP A 168 21.10 -0.15 0.47
N VAL A 169 21.63 0.96 0.97
CA VAL A 169 22.21 2.02 0.13
C VAL A 169 23.54 1.65 -0.53
N THR A 170 24.20 0.58 -0.04
CA THR A 170 25.46 0.11 -0.65
C THR A 170 25.24 -0.43 -2.05
N ALA A 171 24.04 -0.93 -2.34
CA ALA A 171 23.69 -1.41 -3.68
C ALA A 171 23.71 -0.27 -4.72
N GLU A 172 23.22 0.92 -4.36
CA GLU A 172 23.26 2.11 -5.22
C GLU A 172 24.71 2.57 -5.42
N ALA A 173 25.50 2.60 -4.35
CA ALA A 173 26.93 2.93 -4.43
C ALA A 173 27.73 1.96 -5.34
N ASN A 174 27.25 0.71 -5.44
CA ASN A 174 27.80 -0.32 -6.32
C ASN A 174 27.18 -0.32 -7.73
N GLY A 175 26.45 0.73 -8.12
CA GLY A 175 25.96 0.94 -9.48
C GLY A 175 24.55 0.44 -9.77
N ARG A 176 23.76 0.00 -8.76
CA ARG A 176 22.37 -0.36 -8.96
C ARG A 176 21.51 0.86 -9.33
N ASP A 177 20.79 0.77 -10.42
CA ASP A 177 19.81 1.78 -10.85
C ASP A 177 18.49 1.57 -10.09
N ILE A 178 18.34 2.26 -8.95
CA ILE A 178 17.15 2.14 -8.09
C ILE A 178 15.86 2.49 -8.87
N ALA A 179 15.91 3.42 -9.80
CA ALA A 179 14.74 3.85 -10.56
C ALA A 179 14.17 2.73 -11.46
N LYS A 180 15.04 1.84 -11.97
CA LYS A 180 14.67 0.76 -12.87
C LYS A 180 14.61 -0.60 -12.20
N GLU A 181 15.58 -0.88 -11.33
CA GLU A 181 15.75 -2.19 -10.71
C GLU A 181 15.10 -2.30 -9.33
N GLY A 182 14.63 -1.17 -8.78
CA GLY A 182 14.11 -1.07 -7.43
C GLY A 182 15.19 -1.17 -6.34
N PRO A 183 14.87 -0.79 -5.10
CA PRO A 183 15.78 -0.86 -3.98
C PRO A 183 16.04 -2.32 -3.56
N ILE A 184 17.18 -2.57 -2.95
CA ILE A 184 17.43 -3.75 -2.14
C ILE A 184 16.77 -3.51 -0.78
N GLY A 185 15.57 -4.04 -0.62
CA GLY A 185 14.76 -3.90 0.59
C GLY A 185 14.81 -5.14 1.49
N THR A 186 13.99 -5.13 2.52
CA THR A 186 13.87 -6.22 3.50
C THR A 186 12.63 -7.09 3.29
N GLY A 187 11.77 -6.73 2.34
CA GLY A 187 10.46 -7.34 2.15
C GLY A 187 10.48 -8.75 1.53
N PRO A 188 9.30 -9.40 1.46
CA PRO A 188 9.13 -10.77 0.98
C PRO A 188 9.40 -10.98 -0.51
N TYR A 189 9.48 -9.90 -1.28
CA TYR A 189 9.72 -9.95 -2.72
C TYR A 189 10.84 -9.00 -3.16
N VAL A 190 11.43 -9.32 -4.31
CA VAL A 190 12.40 -8.47 -5.02
C VAL A 190 11.94 -8.26 -6.45
N VAL A 191 12.23 -7.09 -7.01
CA VAL A 191 11.90 -6.78 -8.41
C VAL A 191 12.80 -7.61 -9.32
N SER A 192 12.21 -8.35 -10.26
CA SER A 192 12.91 -9.04 -11.35
C SER A 192 12.84 -8.27 -12.67
N SER A 193 11.71 -7.60 -12.93
CA SER A 193 11.59 -6.65 -14.03
C SER A 193 10.55 -5.58 -13.73
N PHE A 194 10.70 -4.41 -14.31
CA PHE A 194 9.77 -3.31 -14.16
C PHE A 194 9.68 -2.46 -15.43
N THR A 195 8.45 -2.24 -15.86
CA THR A 195 8.06 -1.24 -16.87
C THR A 195 6.85 -0.48 -16.36
N LYS A 196 6.39 0.54 -17.09
CA LYS A 196 5.15 1.26 -16.75
C LYS A 196 3.89 0.40 -16.90
N GLU A 197 3.98 -0.66 -17.69
CA GLU A 197 2.87 -1.56 -18.02
C GLU A 197 2.83 -2.79 -17.12
N ARG A 198 3.98 -3.17 -16.51
CA ARG A 198 4.09 -4.40 -15.75
C ARG A 198 5.24 -4.39 -14.75
N ALA A 199 5.02 -4.94 -13.58
CA ALA A 199 6.06 -5.34 -12.65
C ALA A 199 6.08 -6.86 -12.50
N GLU A 200 7.28 -7.44 -12.43
CA GLU A 200 7.50 -8.84 -12.08
C GLU A 200 8.38 -8.91 -10.85
N LEU A 201 7.95 -9.73 -9.92
CA LEU A 201 8.62 -9.92 -8.64
C LEU A 201 8.95 -11.38 -8.46
N LYS A 202 10.05 -11.65 -7.81
CA LYS A 202 10.43 -12.98 -7.33
C LYS A 202 10.51 -12.99 -5.81
N ARG A 203 10.23 -14.12 -5.20
CA ARG A 203 10.35 -14.31 -3.75
C ARG A 203 11.75 -13.97 -3.26
N ASN A 204 11.81 -13.30 -2.12
CA ASN A 204 13.03 -13.08 -1.37
C ASN A 204 13.30 -14.30 -0.46
N ASP A 205 14.26 -15.12 -0.81
CA ASP A 205 14.60 -16.31 -0.03
C ASP A 205 15.31 -15.96 1.30
N ASN A 206 15.75 -14.71 1.48
CA ASN A 206 16.31 -14.18 2.72
C ASN A 206 15.26 -13.52 3.62
N TYR A 207 13.97 -13.60 3.26
CA TYR A 207 12.94 -12.91 4.03
C TYR A 207 12.85 -13.41 5.46
N TRP A 208 12.92 -12.50 6.40
CA TRP A 208 13.08 -12.75 7.83
C TRP A 208 11.78 -13.19 8.54
N ASP A 209 10.61 -12.85 8.00
CA ASP A 209 9.29 -13.17 8.58
C ASP A 209 8.62 -14.36 7.86
N GLY A 210 9.42 -15.34 7.48
CA GLY A 210 8.94 -16.58 6.87
C GLY A 210 8.96 -16.57 5.35
N LYS A 211 8.54 -17.68 4.75
CA LYS A 211 8.56 -17.86 3.30
C LYS A 211 7.28 -17.31 2.68
N ALA A 212 7.41 -16.38 1.73
CA ALA A 212 6.27 -15.88 0.96
C ALA A 212 5.57 -17.02 0.19
N GLY A 213 4.24 -16.95 0.08
CA GLY A 213 3.41 -18.03 -0.45
C GLY A 213 3.65 -18.36 -1.92
N PHE A 214 3.93 -17.31 -2.74
CA PHE A 214 4.16 -17.46 -4.18
C PHE A 214 5.63 -17.23 -4.51
N ALA A 215 6.18 -18.03 -5.44
CA ALA A 215 7.55 -17.84 -5.91
C ALA A 215 7.69 -16.61 -6.82
N LYS A 216 6.64 -16.28 -7.56
CA LYS A 216 6.60 -15.17 -8.49
C LYS A 216 5.29 -14.37 -8.33
N VAL A 217 5.37 -13.06 -8.50
CA VAL A 217 4.19 -12.20 -8.63
C VAL A 217 4.30 -11.39 -9.92
N GLU A 218 3.24 -11.37 -10.69
CA GLU A 218 3.11 -10.60 -11.91
C GLU A 218 2.03 -9.54 -11.72
N ILE A 219 2.38 -8.28 -11.97
CA ILE A 219 1.47 -7.15 -11.74
C ILE A 219 1.29 -6.38 -13.05
N PRO A 220 0.37 -6.80 -13.93
CA PRO A 220 -0.01 -6.00 -15.09
C PRO A 220 -0.73 -4.72 -14.66
N SER A 221 -0.40 -3.60 -15.31
CA SER A 221 -1.08 -2.32 -15.15
C SER A 221 -2.38 -2.34 -15.97
N ILE A 222 -3.52 -2.42 -15.30
CA ILE A 222 -4.84 -2.41 -15.91
C ILE A 222 -5.62 -1.21 -15.35
N ASN A 223 -5.54 -0.07 -16.04
CA ASN A 223 -6.06 1.19 -15.51
C ASN A 223 -7.58 1.30 -15.55
N ASP A 224 -8.21 0.75 -16.58
CA ASP A 224 -9.66 0.74 -16.70
C ASP A 224 -10.29 -0.27 -15.73
N ALA A 225 -11.31 0.16 -14.98
CA ALA A 225 -11.91 -0.66 -13.92
C ALA A 225 -12.70 -1.85 -14.49
N ASN A 226 -13.42 -1.64 -15.61
CA ASN A 226 -14.16 -2.70 -16.28
C ASN A 226 -13.22 -3.78 -16.83
N THR A 227 -12.16 -3.34 -17.53
CA THR A 227 -11.13 -4.26 -18.06
C THR A 227 -10.48 -5.07 -16.94
N ARG A 228 -10.20 -4.44 -15.79
CA ARG A 228 -9.63 -5.12 -14.63
C ARG A 228 -10.59 -6.12 -14.00
N ALA A 229 -11.87 -5.77 -13.91
CA ALA A 229 -12.91 -6.69 -13.46
C ALA A 229 -13.08 -7.88 -14.43
N MET A 230 -13.07 -7.64 -15.74
CA MET A 230 -13.14 -8.70 -16.74
C MET A 230 -11.93 -9.63 -16.68
N ALA A 231 -10.71 -9.10 -16.49
CA ALA A 231 -9.51 -9.91 -16.34
C ALA A 231 -9.56 -10.83 -15.11
N LEU A 232 -10.20 -10.37 -14.01
CA LEU A 232 -10.43 -11.20 -12.83
C LEU A 232 -11.49 -12.29 -13.11
N GLN A 233 -12.58 -11.97 -13.82
CA GLN A 233 -13.63 -12.93 -14.17
C GLN A 233 -13.14 -14.00 -15.14
N SER A 234 -12.27 -13.66 -16.10
CA SER A 234 -11.70 -14.61 -17.07
C SER A 234 -10.59 -15.49 -16.47
N GLY A 235 -10.04 -15.11 -15.31
CA GLY A 235 -8.87 -15.77 -14.72
C GLY A 235 -7.53 -15.33 -15.32
N ASP A 236 -7.51 -14.24 -16.10
CA ASP A 236 -6.26 -13.63 -16.60
C ASP A 236 -5.43 -13.04 -15.46
N VAL A 237 -6.10 -12.63 -14.38
CA VAL A 237 -5.50 -12.28 -13.10
C VAL A 237 -6.21 -13.02 -11.96
N ASP A 238 -5.45 -13.33 -10.90
CA ASP A 238 -5.95 -14.03 -9.71
C ASP A 238 -6.50 -13.05 -8.66
N MET A 239 -6.03 -11.81 -8.69
CA MET A 239 -6.43 -10.73 -7.80
C MET A 239 -6.55 -9.42 -8.57
N ALA A 240 -7.54 -8.61 -8.23
CA ALA A 240 -7.70 -7.26 -8.78
C ALA A 240 -7.78 -6.24 -7.65
N ILE A 241 -6.97 -5.19 -7.76
CA ILE A 241 -6.93 -4.09 -6.78
C ILE A 241 -7.78 -2.94 -7.30
N SER A 242 -8.53 -2.29 -6.41
CA SER A 242 -9.38 -1.13 -6.72
C SER A 242 -10.47 -1.45 -7.74
N ILE A 243 -11.32 -2.42 -7.41
CA ILE A 243 -12.58 -2.65 -8.13
C ILE A 243 -13.47 -1.41 -7.93
N GLY A 244 -14.04 -0.91 -9.01
CA GLY A 244 -14.91 0.25 -8.97
C GLY A 244 -16.29 -0.06 -8.42
N PRO A 245 -17.04 0.96 -7.95
CA PRO A 245 -18.41 0.77 -7.45
C PRO A 245 -19.37 0.16 -8.47
N GLY A 246 -19.14 0.40 -9.76
CA GLY A 246 -19.94 -0.16 -10.85
C GLY A 246 -19.78 -1.67 -10.98
N GLU A 247 -18.56 -2.17 -10.81
CA GLU A 247 -18.18 -3.57 -10.96
C GLU A 247 -18.32 -4.36 -9.66
N TYR A 248 -18.47 -3.70 -8.52
CA TYR A 248 -18.55 -4.34 -7.21
C TYR A 248 -19.66 -5.39 -7.13
N SER A 249 -20.85 -5.08 -7.68
CA SER A 249 -22.01 -5.98 -7.69
C SER A 249 -21.78 -7.27 -8.47
N ILE A 250 -20.83 -7.32 -9.40
CA ILE A 250 -20.48 -8.53 -10.18
C ILE A 250 -19.91 -9.60 -9.24
N PHE A 251 -19.12 -9.19 -8.27
CA PHE A 251 -18.40 -10.11 -7.38
C PHE A 251 -19.09 -10.33 -6.04
N GLN A 252 -19.96 -9.40 -5.61
CA GLN A 252 -20.58 -9.40 -4.28
C GLN A 252 -21.37 -10.66 -3.97
N ASN A 253 -22.00 -11.26 -4.96
CA ASN A 253 -22.85 -12.43 -4.81
C ASN A 253 -22.28 -13.71 -5.45
N ASP A 254 -21.07 -13.66 -5.98
CA ASP A 254 -20.42 -14.80 -6.60
C ASP A 254 -19.48 -15.49 -5.61
N LYS A 255 -19.81 -16.74 -5.26
CA LYS A 255 -19.04 -17.56 -4.30
C LYS A 255 -17.64 -17.94 -4.78
N ASN A 256 -17.31 -17.71 -6.04
CA ASN A 256 -15.98 -17.95 -6.58
C ASN A 256 -15.00 -16.83 -6.24
N PHE A 257 -15.50 -15.69 -5.79
CA PHE A 257 -14.70 -14.52 -5.44
C PHE A 257 -14.80 -14.18 -3.96
N THR A 258 -13.72 -13.63 -3.43
CA THR A 258 -13.69 -13.03 -2.09
C THR A 258 -13.38 -11.55 -2.24
N ILE A 259 -14.20 -10.70 -1.64
CA ILE A 259 -13.99 -9.27 -1.59
C ILE A 259 -13.32 -8.94 -0.25
N TYR A 260 -12.20 -8.22 -0.30
CA TYR A 260 -11.54 -7.64 0.87
C TYR A 260 -11.80 -6.14 0.87
N GLU A 261 -12.48 -5.68 1.90
CA GLU A 261 -12.75 -4.26 2.13
C GLU A 261 -12.06 -3.79 3.40
N MET A 262 -11.49 -2.61 3.35
CA MET A 262 -10.90 -1.96 4.50
C MET A 262 -11.30 -0.49 4.52
N ALA A 263 -11.79 -0.01 5.66
CA ALA A 263 -11.99 1.41 5.88
C ALA A 263 -10.64 2.13 5.75
N SER A 264 -10.56 3.11 4.86
CA SER A 264 -9.33 3.84 4.60
C SER A 264 -9.36 5.24 5.22
N LEU A 265 -8.18 5.83 5.38
CA LEU A 265 -8.04 7.24 5.79
C LEU A 265 -8.17 8.21 4.60
N ARG A 266 -8.58 7.71 3.44
CA ARG A 266 -8.68 8.51 2.23
C ARG A 266 -9.96 9.32 2.23
N ASP A 267 -9.83 10.63 2.21
CA ASP A 267 -10.92 11.55 1.95
C ASP A 267 -10.91 12.02 0.49
N VAL A 268 -12.10 12.14 -0.08
CA VAL A 268 -12.32 12.79 -1.37
C VAL A 268 -13.10 14.06 -1.13
N PHE A 269 -12.55 15.18 -1.53
CA PHE A 269 -13.14 16.48 -1.32
C PHE A 269 -12.99 17.40 -2.53
N VAL A 270 -13.90 18.36 -2.63
CA VAL A 270 -13.85 19.42 -3.63
C VAL A 270 -13.20 20.67 -3.00
N ARG A 271 -12.05 21.05 -3.53
CA ARG A 271 -11.41 22.31 -3.15
C ARG A 271 -11.99 23.46 -3.98
N MET A 272 -12.65 24.39 -3.31
CA MET A 272 -13.16 25.59 -3.96
C MET A 272 -12.10 26.69 -3.96
N SER A 273 -11.88 27.32 -5.14
CA SER A 273 -11.02 28.48 -5.25
C SER A 273 -11.64 29.66 -4.46
N GLN A 274 -10.79 30.41 -3.76
CA GLN A 274 -11.22 31.65 -3.10
C GLN A 274 -10.96 32.89 -3.97
N LYS A 275 -10.97 32.72 -5.30
CA LYS A 275 -10.81 33.79 -6.30
C LYS A 275 -12.06 33.89 -7.17
N GLY A 276 -12.24 35.05 -7.82
CA GLY A 276 -13.38 35.30 -8.67
C GLY A 276 -14.70 35.23 -7.91
N LYS A 277 -15.75 34.70 -8.49
CA LYS A 277 -17.09 34.62 -7.86
C LYS A 277 -17.08 33.82 -6.55
N LEU A 278 -16.18 32.82 -6.41
CA LEU A 278 -16.07 32.02 -5.20
C LEU A 278 -15.28 32.68 -4.06
N GLN A 279 -14.88 33.97 -4.18
CA GLN A 279 -14.45 34.78 -3.04
C GLN A 279 -15.59 34.93 -2.03
N ASN A 280 -16.83 34.98 -2.54
CA ASN A 280 -18.03 35.13 -1.73
C ASN A 280 -18.25 33.86 -0.87
N PRO A 281 -18.28 33.97 0.47
CA PRO A 281 -18.48 32.82 1.35
C PRO A 281 -19.92 32.27 1.26
N ASN A 282 -20.92 33.10 0.97
CA ASN A 282 -22.30 32.63 0.83
C ASN A 282 -22.48 31.78 -0.41
N LEU A 283 -21.79 32.11 -1.51
CA LEU A 283 -21.80 31.28 -2.70
C LEU A 283 -21.16 29.90 -2.45
N ARG A 284 -20.03 29.85 -1.72
CA ARG A 284 -19.42 28.57 -1.33
C ARG A 284 -20.34 27.76 -0.42
N ALA A 285 -20.96 28.42 0.58
CA ALA A 285 -21.91 27.77 1.48
C ALA A 285 -23.16 27.26 0.76
N ALA A 286 -23.65 28.00 -0.24
CA ALA A 286 -24.77 27.55 -1.08
C ALA A 286 -24.40 26.26 -1.89
N LEU A 287 -23.23 26.23 -2.49
CA LEU A 287 -22.75 25.02 -3.21
C LEU A 287 -22.64 23.81 -2.29
N ILE A 288 -22.14 24.00 -1.07
CA ILE A 288 -22.05 22.92 -0.07
C ILE A 288 -23.45 22.44 0.33
N ALA A 289 -24.36 23.36 0.60
CA ALA A 289 -25.73 23.03 1.00
C ALA A 289 -26.53 22.36 -0.13
N ALA A 290 -26.19 22.62 -1.39
CA ALA A 290 -26.82 21.99 -2.55
C ALA A 290 -26.29 20.57 -2.87
N ALA A 291 -25.21 20.14 -2.25
CA ALA A 291 -24.59 18.85 -2.51
C ALA A 291 -25.18 17.73 -1.64
N ASP A 292 -25.95 16.84 -2.24
CA ASP A 292 -26.47 15.64 -1.58
C ASP A 292 -25.41 14.52 -1.52
N ARG A 293 -24.55 14.60 -0.52
CA ARG A 293 -23.43 13.67 -0.34
C ARG A 293 -23.87 12.27 0.07
N GLU A 294 -24.97 12.16 0.84
CA GLU A 294 -25.53 10.89 1.27
C GLU A 294 -26.09 10.12 0.07
N SER A 295 -26.86 10.81 -0.77
CA SER A 295 -27.41 10.22 -2.01
C SER A 295 -26.29 9.84 -3.00
N TYR A 296 -25.22 10.64 -3.08
CA TYR A 296 -24.04 10.32 -3.87
C TYR A 296 -23.36 9.04 -3.38
N ALA A 297 -23.09 8.95 -2.07
CA ALA A 297 -22.44 7.78 -1.48
C ALA A 297 -23.25 6.51 -1.72
N LYS A 298 -24.57 6.57 -1.49
CA LYS A 298 -25.46 5.42 -1.62
C LYS A 298 -25.71 5.01 -3.07
N ASN A 299 -26.11 5.96 -3.91
CA ASN A 299 -26.63 5.64 -5.24
C ASN A 299 -25.54 5.49 -6.30
N LEU A 300 -24.53 6.37 -6.28
CA LEU A 300 -23.44 6.35 -7.25
C LEU A 300 -22.26 5.49 -6.78
N MET A 301 -21.91 5.60 -5.50
CA MET A 301 -20.76 4.88 -4.96
C MET A 301 -21.14 3.53 -4.34
N LYS A 302 -22.42 3.14 -4.37
CA LYS A 302 -22.91 1.82 -3.90
C LYS A 302 -22.42 1.47 -2.49
N ASP A 303 -22.45 2.44 -1.59
CA ASP A 303 -22.00 2.36 -0.21
C ASP A 303 -20.49 2.03 -0.02
N THR A 304 -19.69 2.07 -1.08
CA THR A 304 -18.22 1.97 -0.99
C THR A 304 -17.56 3.25 -0.45
N PHE A 305 -18.35 4.29 -0.24
CA PHE A 305 -17.96 5.59 0.35
C PHE A 305 -18.93 5.96 1.45
N VAL A 306 -18.44 6.72 2.42
CA VAL A 306 -19.26 7.31 3.49
C VAL A 306 -19.31 8.83 3.28
N ALA A 307 -20.51 9.42 3.43
CA ALA A 307 -20.66 10.87 3.37
C ALA A 307 -19.86 11.53 4.51
N GLY A 308 -18.85 12.34 4.16
CA GLY A 308 -17.98 12.98 5.13
C GLY A 308 -18.64 14.21 5.79
N ALA A 309 -18.56 14.31 7.11
CA ALA A 309 -18.94 15.50 7.89
C ALA A 309 -17.73 16.39 8.25
N ALA A 310 -16.52 15.85 8.13
CA ALA A 310 -15.26 16.50 8.48
C ALA A 310 -14.12 15.97 7.57
N PRO A 311 -12.95 16.62 7.57
CA PRO A 311 -11.78 16.16 6.82
C PRO A 311 -11.06 14.97 7.49
N LEU A 312 -11.74 14.24 8.36
CA LEU A 312 -11.27 13.02 9.00
C LEU A 312 -12.33 11.93 8.79
N PRO A 313 -11.94 10.73 8.37
CA PRO A 313 -12.89 9.64 8.17
C PRO A 313 -13.41 9.10 9.52
N PRO A 314 -14.62 8.52 9.54
CA PRO A 314 -15.21 7.95 10.76
C PRO A 314 -14.46 6.75 11.33
N SER A 315 -13.54 6.16 10.56
CA SER A 315 -12.66 5.07 11.01
C SER A 315 -11.59 5.52 12.03
N ILE A 316 -11.39 6.83 12.20
CA ILE A 316 -10.49 7.37 13.22
C ILE A 316 -11.33 7.93 14.37
N ASP A 317 -11.09 7.43 15.57
CA ASP A 317 -11.79 7.92 16.76
C ASP A 317 -11.14 9.20 17.33
N TYR A 318 -11.29 10.31 16.58
CA TYR A 318 -10.95 11.65 17.06
C TYR A 318 -12.22 12.46 17.36
N GLY A 319 -13.27 11.81 17.90
CA GLY A 319 -14.54 12.44 18.22
C GLY A 319 -15.46 12.63 17.02
N PHE A 320 -15.25 11.90 15.92
CA PHE A 320 -16.09 11.97 14.72
C PHE A 320 -17.57 11.79 15.04
N ASN A 321 -17.92 10.85 15.90
CA ASN A 321 -19.30 10.57 16.31
C ASN A 321 -19.97 11.71 17.09
N GLN A 322 -19.20 12.69 17.57
CA GLN A 322 -19.67 13.89 18.26
C GLN A 322 -19.80 15.09 17.31
N LEU A 323 -19.33 14.97 16.09
CA LEU A 323 -19.38 16.06 15.11
C LEU A 323 -20.81 16.21 14.58
N ARG A 324 -21.29 17.45 14.65
CA ARG A 324 -22.47 17.85 13.89
C ARG A 324 -21.99 18.23 12.49
N ASP A 325 -22.61 17.64 11.47
CA ASP A 325 -22.37 18.09 10.10
C ASP A 325 -22.99 19.49 9.90
N PRO A 326 -22.18 20.56 9.84
CA PRO A 326 -22.68 21.92 9.64
C PRO A 326 -23.14 22.14 8.19
N ASN A 327 -22.85 21.19 7.32
CA ASN A 327 -22.99 21.27 5.87
C ASN A 327 -23.98 20.24 5.33
N LYS A 328 -25.02 19.91 6.11
CA LYS A 328 -26.08 19.01 5.64
C LYS A 328 -26.72 19.53 4.36
N TYR A 329 -27.07 18.60 3.48
CA TYR A 329 -27.84 18.88 2.29
C TYR A 329 -29.13 19.63 2.62
N ASN A 330 -29.31 20.80 2.04
CA ASN A 330 -30.47 21.65 2.25
C ASN A 330 -30.66 22.65 1.09
N VAL A 331 -31.51 22.27 0.15
CA VAL A 331 -31.78 23.09 -1.06
C VAL A 331 -32.36 24.46 -0.75
N GLU A 332 -33.25 24.55 0.23
CA GLU A 332 -33.86 25.84 0.58
C GLU A 332 -32.83 26.82 1.17
N ARG A 333 -31.96 26.31 2.05
CA ARG A 333 -30.81 27.12 2.53
C ARG A 333 -29.89 27.53 1.39
N ALA A 334 -29.63 26.67 0.42
CA ALA A 334 -28.82 27.03 -0.74
C ALA A 334 -29.47 28.18 -1.52
N LYS A 335 -30.77 28.09 -1.79
CA LYS A 335 -31.52 29.15 -2.47
C LYS A 335 -31.52 30.48 -1.68
N GLU A 336 -31.70 30.42 -0.36
CA GLU A 336 -31.65 31.62 0.51
C GLU A 336 -30.28 32.30 0.45
N LEU A 337 -29.20 31.52 0.50
CA LEU A 337 -27.84 32.04 0.41
C LEU A 337 -27.58 32.73 -0.94
N LEU A 338 -28.08 32.12 -2.04
CA LEU A 338 -27.97 32.71 -3.37
C LEU A 338 -28.78 34.01 -3.53
N LYS A 339 -30.00 34.08 -2.94
CA LYS A 339 -30.84 35.29 -2.98
C LYS A 339 -30.21 36.51 -2.27
N ARG A 340 -29.33 36.28 -1.30
CA ARG A 340 -28.63 37.36 -0.57
C ARG A 340 -27.52 38.01 -1.40
N GLU A 341 -27.18 37.43 -2.52
CA GLU A 341 -26.04 37.84 -3.37
C GLU A 341 -26.50 38.51 -4.68
N GLY A 342 -27.76 38.74 -4.85
CA GLY A 342 -28.35 39.40 -6.00
C GLY A 342 -29.01 38.48 -6.95
#